data_539c579fad563f349dd1426f0d0653b3
#
_entry.id   539c579fad563f349dd1426f0d0653b3
#
_cell.length_a   1.000
_cell.length_b   1.000
_cell.length_c   1.000
_cell.angle_alpha   90.00
_cell.angle_beta   90.00
_cell.angle_gamma   90.00
#
_symmetry.space_group_name_H-M   'P 1'
#
loop_
_entity.id
_entity.type
_entity.pdbx_description
1 polymer ?
#
loop_
_entity_poly.entity_id
_entity_poly.type
_entity_poly.pdbx_seq_one_letter_code
_entity_poly.pdbx_strand_id
1 'polypeptide(L)'
;MSIRVWGTSLLMFLSTVTAVGQTANRYLKAPLPNDWEESGEVFQQILPVDDHWWKSFQDAKLDSLIALAVDRNYSVAMAINRIAAARANLWIERSNFFPSIGLNAGWTRQETSGNTSSLPQTTDHYYDASLSMSWELDIFGSIRKRVKAQKENFAASKEEYTGVMVSLAAEVASAYINLRELQQELEVVKKNSASQEEVLKITEVRYNTGLVAKLDVAQAKSVLYNTKASIPQLEAGINQY
;
A
#
# COMPACT_ATOMS: atom_id res chain seq x y z
N MET A 1 -65.30 -8.10 -17.51
CA MET A 1 -64.44 -7.82 -18.70
C MET A 1 -63.30 -6.89 -18.29
N SER A 2 -62.38 -7.37 -17.41
CA SER A 2 -61.25 -6.52 -16.92
C SER A 2 -59.99 -7.30 -16.48
N ILE A 3 -59.80 -8.56 -16.89
CA ILE A 3 -58.62 -9.35 -16.48
C ILE A 3 -57.49 -9.40 -17.55
N ARG A 4 -57.75 -8.93 -18.78
CA ARG A 4 -56.78 -9.03 -19.90
C ARG A 4 -55.73 -7.89 -19.98
N VAL A 5 -55.90 -6.78 -19.28
CA VAL A 5 -55.03 -5.60 -19.42
C VAL A 5 -53.83 -5.67 -18.47
N TRP A 6 -53.90 -6.40 -17.38
CA TRP A 6 -52.80 -6.46 -16.38
C TRP A 6 -51.67 -7.44 -16.75
N GLY A 7 -51.96 -8.44 -17.56
CA GLY A 7 -50.94 -9.42 -17.97
C GLY A 7 -49.93 -8.89 -18.96
N THR A 8 -50.32 -7.98 -19.83
CA THR A 8 -49.43 -7.39 -20.86
C THR A 8 -48.49 -6.32 -20.31
N SER A 9 -48.92 -5.58 -19.28
CA SER A 9 -48.05 -4.57 -18.61
C SER A 9 -46.96 -5.23 -17.77
N LEU A 10 -47.21 -6.39 -17.14
CA LEU A 10 -46.23 -7.12 -16.36
C LEU A 10 -45.18 -7.79 -17.22
N LEU A 11 -45.54 -8.28 -18.42
CA LEU A 11 -44.61 -8.86 -19.40
C LEU A 11 -43.73 -7.79 -20.04
N MET A 12 -44.23 -6.56 -20.28
CA MET A 12 -43.44 -5.45 -20.77
C MET A 12 -42.41 -4.94 -19.74
N PHE A 13 -42.76 -4.94 -18.45
CA PHE A 13 -41.83 -4.56 -17.39
C PHE A 13 -40.70 -5.58 -17.18
N LEU A 14 -40.98 -6.88 -17.35
CA LEU A 14 -39.97 -7.92 -17.25
C LEU A 14 -39.00 -7.89 -18.42
N SER A 15 -39.42 -7.50 -19.62
CA SER A 15 -38.55 -7.44 -20.81
C SER A 15 -37.62 -6.24 -20.80
N THR A 16 -37.99 -5.14 -20.15
CA THR A 16 -37.09 -3.95 -20.05
C THR A 16 -35.99 -4.10 -19.01
N VAL A 17 -36.22 -4.87 -17.95
CA VAL A 17 -35.21 -5.15 -16.91
C VAL A 17 -34.11 -6.10 -17.44
N THR A 18 -34.45 -7.02 -18.35
CA THR A 18 -33.43 -7.91 -18.94
C THR A 18 -32.55 -7.21 -19.98
N ALA A 19 -33.04 -6.16 -20.66
CA ALA A 19 -32.27 -5.41 -21.67
C ALA A 19 -31.18 -4.51 -21.04
N VAL A 20 -31.43 -3.93 -19.84
CA VAL A 20 -30.44 -3.09 -19.14
C VAL A 20 -29.32 -3.93 -18.54
N GLY A 21 -29.57 -5.17 -18.11
CA GLY A 21 -28.56 -6.08 -17.58
C GLY A 21 -27.56 -6.59 -18.65
N GLN A 22 -27.98 -6.68 -19.92
CA GLN A 22 -27.11 -7.15 -21.00
C GLN A 22 -26.17 -6.08 -21.54
N THR A 23 -26.53 -4.79 -21.48
CA THR A 23 -25.65 -3.71 -21.94
C THR A 23 -24.51 -3.45 -20.96
N ALA A 24 -24.72 -3.55 -19.65
CA ALA A 24 -23.67 -3.36 -18.65
C ALA A 24 -22.56 -4.44 -18.75
N ASN A 25 -22.90 -5.66 -19.17
CA ASN A 25 -21.93 -6.76 -19.27
C ASN A 25 -21.07 -6.68 -20.58
N ARG A 26 -21.46 -5.83 -21.55
CA ARG A 26 -20.76 -5.67 -22.81
C ARG A 26 -19.49 -4.82 -22.67
N TYR A 27 -19.48 -3.85 -21.75
CA TYR A 27 -18.31 -3.01 -21.46
C TYR A 27 -17.25 -3.72 -20.59
N LEU A 28 -17.64 -4.75 -19.86
CA LEU A 28 -16.72 -5.55 -19.03
C LEU A 28 -16.04 -6.69 -19.80
N LYS A 29 -16.43 -6.93 -21.06
CA LYS A 29 -15.90 -7.98 -21.94
C LYS A 29 -15.21 -7.44 -23.19
N ALA A 30 -14.87 -6.15 -23.24
CA ALA A 30 -13.97 -5.69 -24.30
C ALA A 30 -12.65 -6.45 -24.10
N PRO A 31 -12.23 -7.29 -25.07
CA PRO A 31 -10.92 -7.92 -24.95
C PRO A 31 -9.89 -6.80 -24.85
N LEU A 32 -9.09 -6.82 -23.80
CA LEU A 32 -7.91 -5.96 -23.74
C LEU A 32 -7.07 -6.28 -24.98
N PRO A 33 -6.48 -5.29 -25.65
CA PRO A 33 -5.53 -5.53 -26.72
C PRO A 33 -4.50 -6.54 -26.22
N ASN A 34 -4.25 -7.58 -27.01
CA ASN A 34 -3.26 -8.60 -26.63
C ASN A 34 -1.84 -8.03 -26.60
N ASP A 35 -1.63 -6.91 -27.27
CA ASP A 35 -0.34 -6.25 -27.36
C ASP A 35 -0.49 -4.75 -27.14
N TRP A 36 0.43 -4.14 -26.42
CA TRP A 36 0.57 -2.70 -26.35
C TRP A 36 1.19 -2.20 -27.66
N GLU A 37 0.71 -1.09 -28.22
CA GLU A 37 1.20 -0.54 -29.51
C GLU A 37 2.72 -0.28 -29.53
N GLU A 38 3.36 -0.15 -28.34
CA GLU A 38 4.80 0.02 -28.18
C GLU A 38 5.53 -1.24 -27.72
N SER A 39 4.88 -2.40 -27.70
CA SER A 39 5.51 -3.65 -27.31
C SER A 39 6.43 -4.16 -28.43
N GLY A 40 7.63 -3.60 -28.49
CA GLY A 40 8.76 -4.30 -29.13
C GLY A 40 9.03 -5.62 -28.42
N GLU A 41 9.71 -6.54 -29.06
CA GLU A 41 10.01 -7.92 -28.60
C GLU A 41 10.54 -8.04 -27.15
N VAL A 42 10.97 -6.93 -26.56
CA VAL A 42 11.51 -6.85 -25.18
C VAL A 42 10.43 -7.00 -24.11
N PHE A 43 9.15 -6.69 -24.39
CA PHE A 43 8.06 -6.75 -23.40
C PHE A 43 7.25 -8.05 -23.40
N GLN A 44 7.58 -9.00 -24.27
CA GLN A 44 6.84 -10.28 -24.35
C GLN A 44 7.13 -11.24 -23.17
N GLN A 45 8.13 -10.98 -22.37
CA GLN A 45 8.34 -11.66 -21.10
C GLN A 45 7.95 -10.74 -19.95
N ILE A 46 6.66 -10.67 -19.61
CA ILE A 46 6.26 -10.28 -18.26
C ILE A 46 6.76 -11.41 -17.37
N LEU A 47 8.02 -11.32 -16.96
CA LEU A 47 8.54 -12.15 -15.89
C LEU A 47 7.66 -11.90 -14.67
N PRO A 48 7.18 -12.94 -13.99
CA PRO A 48 6.50 -12.75 -12.71
C PRO A 48 7.39 -11.85 -11.86
N VAL A 49 6.81 -10.78 -11.29
CA VAL A 49 7.56 -9.89 -10.41
C VAL A 49 8.12 -10.76 -9.31
N ASP A 50 9.44 -10.96 -9.30
CA ASP A 50 10.10 -11.68 -8.23
C ASP A 50 9.96 -10.83 -6.96
N ASP A 51 9.21 -11.33 -6.00
CA ASP A 51 9.01 -10.66 -4.70
C ASP A 51 10.33 -10.39 -3.97
N HIS A 52 11.43 -10.95 -4.47
CA HIS A 52 12.78 -10.85 -3.91
C HIS A 52 13.80 -10.33 -4.94
N TRP A 53 13.38 -9.46 -5.86
CA TRP A 53 14.19 -8.94 -6.97
C TRP A 53 15.56 -8.36 -6.54
N TRP A 54 15.69 -7.86 -5.30
CA TRP A 54 16.95 -7.32 -4.76
C TRP A 54 18.02 -8.39 -4.56
N LYS A 55 17.67 -9.65 -4.48
CA LYS A 55 18.65 -10.78 -4.41
C LYS A 55 19.51 -10.88 -5.66
N SER A 56 19.08 -10.31 -6.79
CA SER A 56 19.88 -10.20 -8.00
C SER A 56 21.18 -9.42 -7.82
N PHE A 57 21.21 -8.50 -6.82
CA PHE A 57 22.44 -7.76 -6.46
C PHE A 57 23.49 -8.61 -5.73
N GLN A 58 23.15 -9.80 -5.23
CA GLN A 58 24.03 -10.72 -4.52
C GLN A 58 24.76 -10.08 -3.33
N ASP A 59 24.12 -9.14 -2.66
CA ASP A 59 24.66 -8.40 -1.50
C ASP A 59 23.94 -8.83 -0.22
N ALA A 60 24.64 -9.63 0.61
CA ALA A 60 24.11 -10.14 1.88
C ALA A 60 23.78 -9.02 2.89
N LYS A 61 24.43 -7.85 2.78
CA LYS A 61 24.17 -6.71 3.65
C LYS A 61 22.86 -6.04 3.26
N LEU A 62 22.60 -5.88 1.96
CA LEU A 62 21.32 -5.40 1.45
C LEU A 62 20.19 -6.34 1.88
N ASP A 63 20.36 -7.65 1.74
CA ASP A 63 19.37 -8.64 2.18
C ASP A 63 19.02 -8.47 3.67
N SER A 64 20.04 -8.31 4.52
CA SER A 64 19.83 -8.12 5.96
C SER A 64 19.12 -6.83 6.31
N LEU A 65 19.41 -5.73 5.59
CA LEU A 65 18.76 -4.43 5.79
C LEU A 65 17.29 -4.48 5.39
N ILE A 66 16.97 -5.10 4.26
CA ILE A 66 15.58 -5.26 3.81
C ILE A 66 14.79 -6.14 4.80
N ALA A 67 15.38 -7.25 5.25
CA ALA A 67 14.74 -8.12 6.24
C ALA A 67 14.43 -7.36 7.55
N LEU A 68 15.38 -6.56 8.03
CA LEU A 68 15.19 -5.72 9.22
C LEU A 68 14.13 -4.64 9.02
N ALA A 69 14.11 -4.01 7.84
CA ALA A 69 13.11 -3.00 7.50
C ALA A 69 11.71 -3.60 7.49
N VAL A 70 11.52 -4.77 6.89
CA VAL A 70 10.23 -5.48 6.85
C VAL A 70 9.74 -5.82 8.26
N ASP A 71 10.62 -6.31 9.11
CA ASP A 71 10.28 -6.70 10.50
C ASP A 71 9.84 -5.50 11.36
N ARG A 72 10.39 -4.31 11.11
CA ARG A 72 10.18 -3.13 11.95
C ARG A 72 9.32 -2.03 11.34
N ASN A 73 8.84 -2.20 10.12
CA ASN A 73 8.10 -1.18 9.41
C ASN A 73 6.61 -1.18 9.79
N TYR A 74 6.11 -0.05 10.29
CA TYR A 74 4.70 0.10 10.64
C TYR A 74 3.75 0.03 9.44
N SER A 75 4.18 0.41 8.23
CA SER A 75 3.36 0.29 7.02
C SER A 75 3.08 -1.17 6.67
N VAL A 76 4.08 -2.05 6.86
CA VAL A 76 3.93 -3.50 6.72
C VAL A 76 2.95 -4.04 7.76
N ALA A 77 3.09 -3.64 9.03
CA ALA A 77 2.17 -4.03 10.09
C ALA A 77 0.74 -3.55 9.82
N MET A 78 0.56 -2.32 9.32
CA MET A 78 -0.74 -1.80 8.89
C MET A 78 -1.34 -2.62 7.74
N ALA A 79 -0.56 -3.00 6.75
CA ALA A 79 -1.03 -3.81 5.63
C ALA A 79 -1.51 -5.20 6.10
N ILE A 80 -0.79 -5.84 7.02
CA ILE A 80 -1.21 -7.11 7.64
C ILE A 80 -2.55 -6.94 8.39
N ASN A 81 -2.72 -5.86 9.15
CA ASN A 81 -3.97 -5.59 9.83
C ASN A 81 -5.13 -5.29 8.87
N ARG A 82 -4.87 -4.66 7.72
CA ARG A 82 -5.88 -4.47 6.65
C ARG A 82 -6.34 -5.81 6.07
N ILE A 83 -5.43 -6.76 5.86
CA ILE A 83 -5.79 -8.13 5.45
C ILE A 83 -6.69 -8.80 6.49
N ALA A 84 -6.37 -8.65 7.78
CA ALA A 84 -7.20 -9.19 8.86
C ALA A 84 -8.59 -8.56 8.89
N ALA A 85 -8.68 -7.24 8.72
CA ALA A 85 -9.95 -6.51 8.63
C ALA A 85 -10.78 -6.91 7.40
N ALA A 86 -10.17 -7.03 6.23
CA ALA A 86 -10.84 -7.49 5.02
C ALA A 86 -11.37 -8.93 5.16
N ARG A 87 -10.61 -9.81 5.83
CA ARG A 87 -11.06 -11.16 6.18
C ARG A 87 -12.26 -11.12 7.11
N ALA A 88 -12.26 -10.28 8.15
CA ALA A 88 -13.39 -10.14 9.07
C ALA A 88 -14.64 -9.63 8.35
N ASN A 89 -14.51 -8.64 7.45
CA ASN A 89 -15.61 -8.15 6.64
C ASN A 89 -16.20 -9.24 5.73
N LEU A 90 -15.36 -10.10 5.17
CA LEU A 90 -15.82 -11.26 4.39
C LEU A 90 -16.65 -12.23 5.28
N TRP A 91 -16.26 -12.46 6.52
CA TRP A 91 -17.02 -13.29 7.45
C TRP A 91 -18.34 -12.64 7.87
N ILE A 92 -18.36 -11.31 8.06
CA ILE A 92 -19.59 -10.56 8.33
C ILE A 92 -20.56 -10.71 7.17
N GLU A 93 -20.13 -10.55 5.92
CA GLU A 93 -21.02 -10.76 4.77
C GLU A 93 -21.48 -12.22 4.64
N ARG A 94 -20.65 -13.19 4.96
CA ARG A 94 -21.04 -14.61 4.98
C ARG A 94 -22.05 -14.92 6.06
N SER A 95 -22.06 -14.21 7.18
CA SER A 95 -23.03 -14.42 8.25
C SER A 95 -24.46 -14.12 7.82
N ASN A 96 -24.64 -13.26 6.79
CA ASN A 96 -25.96 -12.96 6.22
C ASN A 96 -26.64 -14.17 5.52
N PHE A 97 -25.91 -15.26 5.27
CA PHE A 97 -26.52 -16.52 4.82
C PHE A 97 -27.29 -17.24 5.94
N PHE A 98 -27.05 -16.91 7.19
CA PHE A 98 -27.62 -17.54 8.36
C PHE A 98 -28.63 -16.62 9.03
N PRO A 99 -29.66 -17.18 9.75
CA PRO A 99 -30.55 -16.35 10.53
C PRO A 99 -29.82 -15.62 11.66
N SER A 100 -30.21 -14.37 11.90
CA SER A 100 -29.84 -13.63 13.09
C SER A 100 -30.81 -13.93 14.23
N ILE A 101 -30.27 -14.21 15.40
CA ILE A 101 -31.06 -14.52 16.62
C ILE A 101 -30.72 -13.43 17.64
N GLY A 102 -31.76 -12.73 18.09
CA GLY A 102 -31.69 -11.72 19.13
C GLY A 102 -32.41 -12.16 20.39
N LEU A 103 -31.81 -12.02 21.53
CA LEU A 103 -32.45 -12.19 22.85
C LEU A 103 -32.45 -10.82 23.53
N ASN A 104 -33.65 -10.36 23.90
CA ASN A 104 -33.82 -9.17 24.69
C ASN A 104 -34.46 -9.54 26.03
N ALA A 105 -33.93 -8.99 27.09
CA ALA A 105 -34.51 -9.04 28.42
C ALA A 105 -34.51 -7.65 29.02
N GLY A 106 -35.62 -7.23 29.51
CA GLY A 106 -35.81 -5.92 30.10
C GLY A 106 -36.46 -5.99 31.47
N TRP A 107 -36.12 -5.02 32.31
CA TRP A 107 -36.83 -4.73 33.52
C TRP A 107 -37.14 -3.25 33.56
N THR A 108 -38.43 -2.92 33.74
CA THR A 108 -38.92 -1.55 33.77
C THR A 108 -39.70 -1.34 35.08
N ARG A 109 -39.34 -0.31 35.80
CA ARG A 109 -40.14 0.21 36.92
C ARG A 109 -40.84 1.45 36.43
N GLN A 110 -42.16 1.42 36.50
CA GLN A 110 -43.02 2.55 36.12
C GLN A 110 -43.78 3.05 37.32
N GLU A 111 -43.71 4.32 37.57
CA GLU A 111 -44.50 4.99 38.63
C GLU A 111 -45.49 5.94 37.98
N THR A 112 -46.78 5.72 38.22
CA THR A 112 -47.84 6.56 37.70
C THR A 112 -48.08 7.76 38.60
N SER A 113 -48.00 8.98 38.04
CA SER A 113 -48.18 10.21 38.78
C SER A 113 -49.65 10.36 39.18
N GLY A 114 -49.92 10.54 40.48
CA GLY A 114 -51.27 10.83 41.01
C GLY A 114 -51.85 12.17 40.59
N ASN A 115 -51.06 13.06 39.96
CA ASN A 115 -51.49 14.41 39.57
C ASN A 115 -51.99 14.46 38.10
N THR A 116 -51.76 13.37 37.31
CA THR A 116 -52.10 13.34 35.90
C THR A 116 -53.26 12.39 35.55
N SER A 117 -53.66 11.55 36.48
CA SER A 117 -54.81 10.63 36.29
C SER A 117 -55.66 10.54 37.55
N SER A 118 -56.96 10.22 37.41
CA SER A 118 -57.88 9.97 38.49
C SER A 118 -57.60 8.66 39.25
N LEU A 119 -56.53 7.96 38.89
CA LEU A 119 -56.11 6.67 39.51
C LEU A 119 -55.08 6.98 40.63
N PRO A 120 -55.06 6.15 41.67
CA PRO A 120 -54.07 6.31 42.74
C PRO A 120 -52.68 6.05 42.19
N GLN A 121 -51.69 6.73 42.79
CA GLN A 121 -50.30 6.53 42.48
C GLN A 121 -49.90 5.08 42.69
N THR A 122 -49.44 4.39 41.66
CA THR A 122 -49.01 2.99 41.71
C THR A 122 -47.59 2.86 41.18
N THR A 123 -46.83 1.96 41.76
CA THR A 123 -45.50 1.59 41.27
C THR A 123 -45.61 0.17 40.73
N ASP A 124 -45.40 0.05 39.44
CA ASP A 124 -45.48 -1.25 38.75
C ASP A 124 -44.10 -1.69 38.26
N HIS A 125 -43.83 -2.98 38.31
CA HIS A 125 -42.61 -3.62 37.83
C HIS A 125 -42.94 -4.55 36.67
N TYR A 126 -42.33 -4.27 35.49
CA TYR A 126 -42.52 -5.07 34.30
C TYR A 126 -41.21 -5.82 34.02
N TYR A 127 -41.33 -7.09 33.76
CA TYR A 127 -40.25 -7.94 33.26
C TYR A 127 -40.66 -8.42 31.89
N ASP A 128 -39.80 -8.16 30.91
CA ASP A 128 -39.98 -8.62 29.54
C ASP A 128 -38.79 -9.48 29.12
N ALA A 129 -39.08 -10.55 28.41
CA ALA A 129 -38.11 -11.38 27.74
C ALA A 129 -38.61 -11.76 26.36
N SER A 130 -37.82 -11.50 25.33
CA SER A 130 -38.22 -11.84 23.96
C SER A 130 -37.05 -12.47 23.20
N LEU A 131 -37.37 -13.51 22.44
CA LEU A 131 -36.50 -14.15 21.47
C LEU A 131 -36.99 -13.74 20.07
N SER A 132 -36.14 -13.16 19.29
CA SER A 132 -36.43 -12.79 17.89
C SER A 132 -35.49 -13.52 16.95
N MET A 133 -36.01 -13.90 15.78
CA MET A 133 -35.23 -14.48 14.70
C MET A 133 -35.59 -13.77 13.41
N SER A 134 -34.57 -13.35 12.67
CA SER A 134 -34.72 -12.75 11.34
C SER A 134 -33.83 -13.47 10.35
N TRP A 135 -34.36 -13.82 9.19
CA TRP A 135 -33.60 -14.47 8.11
C TRP A 135 -34.06 -13.97 6.75
N GLU A 136 -33.10 -13.52 5.94
CA GLU A 136 -33.33 -13.13 4.55
C GLU A 136 -32.85 -14.24 3.61
N LEU A 137 -33.80 -14.86 2.87
CA LEU A 137 -33.47 -15.87 1.89
C LEU A 137 -32.92 -15.21 0.60
N ASP A 138 -31.75 -15.63 0.16
CA ASP A 138 -31.08 -15.07 -1.02
C ASP A 138 -31.61 -15.64 -2.35
N ILE A 139 -32.87 -15.36 -2.64
CA ILE A 139 -33.57 -15.89 -3.85
C ILE A 139 -32.92 -15.29 -5.11
N PHE A 140 -32.63 -14.00 -5.12
CA PHE A 140 -32.09 -13.26 -6.27
C PHE A 140 -30.57 -13.17 -6.31
N GLY A 141 -29.86 -13.77 -5.34
CA GLY A 141 -28.40 -13.83 -5.31
C GLY A 141 -27.73 -12.54 -4.87
N SER A 142 -28.41 -11.65 -4.16
CA SER A 142 -27.88 -10.41 -3.62
C SER A 142 -26.76 -10.68 -2.60
N ILE A 143 -27.01 -11.56 -1.62
CA ILE A 143 -26.04 -11.95 -0.60
C ILE A 143 -24.83 -12.63 -1.24
N ARG A 144 -25.05 -13.55 -2.18
CA ARG A 144 -23.98 -14.22 -2.93
C ARG A 144 -23.08 -13.25 -3.66
N LYS A 145 -23.64 -12.21 -4.28
CA LYS A 145 -22.87 -11.17 -4.98
C LYS A 145 -22.06 -10.30 -4.01
N ARG A 146 -22.62 -9.92 -2.84
CA ARG A 146 -21.92 -9.18 -1.80
C ARG A 146 -20.75 -10.00 -1.23
N VAL A 147 -20.98 -11.28 -0.92
CA VAL A 147 -19.91 -12.18 -0.46
C VAL A 147 -18.80 -12.33 -1.51
N LYS A 148 -19.16 -12.44 -2.80
CA LYS A 148 -18.18 -12.47 -3.88
C LYS A 148 -17.37 -11.17 -3.92
N ALA A 149 -18.03 -10.02 -3.85
CA ALA A 149 -17.34 -8.71 -3.81
C ALA A 149 -16.38 -8.61 -2.63
N GLN A 150 -16.77 -9.03 -1.43
CA GLN A 150 -15.87 -9.02 -0.27
C GLN A 150 -14.74 -10.04 -0.38
N LYS A 151 -14.94 -11.15 -1.08
CA LYS A 151 -13.87 -12.10 -1.39
C LYS A 151 -12.80 -11.46 -2.28
N GLU A 152 -13.22 -10.72 -3.31
CA GLU A 152 -12.30 -9.98 -4.18
C GLU A 152 -11.59 -8.83 -3.43
N ASN A 153 -12.29 -8.11 -2.55
CA ASN A 153 -11.68 -7.12 -1.66
C ASN A 153 -10.61 -7.73 -0.74
N PHE A 154 -10.87 -8.93 -0.21
CA PHE A 154 -9.89 -9.66 0.58
C PHE A 154 -8.68 -10.10 -0.27
N ALA A 155 -8.89 -10.50 -1.53
CA ALA A 155 -7.78 -10.78 -2.44
C ALA A 155 -6.98 -9.51 -2.74
N ALA A 156 -7.65 -8.40 -3.06
CA ALA A 156 -7.01 -7.10 -3.29
C ALA A 156 -6.14 -6.63 -2.11
N SER A 157 -6.61 -6.84 -0.87
CA SER A 157 -5.82 -6.46 0.31
C SER A 157 -4.50 -7.23 0.45
N LYS A 158 -4.41 -8.43 -0.11
CA LYS A 158 -3.17 -9.20 -0.16
C LYS A 158 -2.20 -8.65 -1.21
N GLU A 159 -2.73 -8.26 -2.37
CA GLU A 159 -1.91 -7.62 -3.41
C GLU A 159 -1.40 -6.24 -2.96
N GLU A 160 -2.21 -5.49 -2.21
CA GLU A 160 -1.77 -4.24 -1.58
C GLU A 160 -0.60 -4.47 -0.61
N TYR A 161 -0.63 -5.54 0.17
CA TYR A 161 0.50 -5.92 1.03
C TYR A 161 1.76 -6.21 0.20
N THR A 162 1.65 -6.96 -0.90
CA THR A 162 2.78 -7.20 -1.82
C THR A 162 3.31 -5.88 -2.38
N GLY A 163 2.44 -4.95 -2.77
CA GLY A 163 2.82 -3.61 -3.21
C GLY A 163 3.61 -2.83 -2.14
N VAL A 164 3.19 -2.88 -0.88
CA VAL A 164 3.91 -2.25 0.24
C VAL A 164 5.30 -2.87 0.41
N MET A 165 5.42 -4.19 0.30
CA MET A 165 6.68 -4.91 0.40
C MET A 165 7.67 -4.52 -0.70
N VAL A 166 7.21 -4.49 -1.95
CA VAL A 166 8.02 -4.08 -3.11
C VAL A 166 8.50 -2.63 -2.96
N SER A 167 7.60 -1.72 -2.56
CA SER A 167 7.94 -0.30 -2.37
C SER A 167 8.97 -0.11 -1.26
N LEU A 168 8.79 -0.79 -0.12
CA LEU A 168 9.74 -0.73 0.99
C LEU A 168 11.11 -1.27 0.60
N ALA A 169 11.15 -2.41 -0.09
CA ALA A 169 12.40 -2.99 -0.58
C ALA A 169 13.13 -2.05 -1.56
N ALA A 170 12.38 -1.39 -2.44
CA ALA A 170 12.94 -0.43 -3.39
C ALA A 170 13.51 0.84 -2.68
N GLU A 171 12.82 1.34 -1.66
CA GLU A 171 13.29 2.48 -0.86
C GLU A 171 14.58 2.15 -0.12
N VAL A 172 14.63 1.00 0.56
CA VAL A 172 15.84 0.55 1.28
C VAL A 172 16.99 0.29 0.32
N ALA A 173 16.74 -0.36 -0.82
CA ALA A 173 17.76 -0.63 -1.83
C ALA A 173 18.33 0.68 -2.42
N SER A 174 17.47 1.63 -2.74
CA SER A 174 17.89 2.95 -3.26
C SER A 174 18.73 3.69 -2.24
N ALA A 175 18.31 3.74 -0.98
CA ALA A 175 19.07 4.39 0.09
C ALA A 175 20.44 3.71 0.28
N TYR A 176 20.48 2.38 0.26
CA TYR A 176 21.73 1.64 0.39
C TYR A 176 22.69 1.89 -0.78
N ILE A 177 22.19 1.87 -2.02
CA ILE A 177 23.00 2.14 -3.21
C ILE A 177 23.59 3.55 -3.17
N ASN A 178 22.78 4.58 -2.85
CA ASN A 178 23.23 5.94 -2.72
C ASN A 178 24.29 6.11 -1.62
N LEU A 179 24.11 5.43 -0.48
CA LEU A 179 25.13 5.39 0.56
C LEU A 179 26.46 4.80 0.06
N ARG A 180 26.39 3.69 -0.67
CA ARG A 180 27.58 3.03 -1.23
C ARG A 180 28.28 3.90 -2.28
N GLU A 181 27.51 4.61 -3.11
CA GLU A 181 28.02 5.58 -4.06
C GLU A 181 28.83 6.69 -3.37
N LEU A 182 28.24 7.34 -2.36
CA LEU A 182 28.92 8.40 -1.59
C LEU A 182 30.18 7.89 -0.89
N GLN A 183 30.16 6.68 -0.34
CA GLN A 183 31.32 6.05 0.28
C GLN A 183 32.44 5.81 -0.74
N GLN A 184 32.10 5.34 -1.92
CA GLN A 184 33.07 5.10 -2.99
C GLN A 184 33.63 6.41 -3.54
N GLU A 185 32.77 7.40 -3.75
CA GLU A 185 33.19 8.75 -4.16
C GLU A 185 34.18 9.37 -3.15
N LEU A 186 33.87 9.29 -1.85
CA LEU A 186 34.74 9.75 -0.79
C LEU A 186 36.14 9.09 -0.85
N GLU A 187 36.18 7.78 -1.08
CA GLU A 187 37.44 7.05 -1.22
C GLU A 187 38.26 7.54 -2.42
N VAL A 188 37.59 7.76 -3.58
CA VAL A 188 38.23 8.28 -4.79
C VAL A 188 38.76 9.72 -4.57
N VAL A 189 37.95 10.58 -3.96
CA VAL A 189 38.34 11.96 -3.66
C VAL A 189 39.53 12.02 -2.70
N LYS A 190 39.53 11.16 -1.67
CA LYS A 190 40.68 11.05 -0.75
C LYS A 190 41.98 10.63 -1.47
N LYS A 191 41.89 9.64 -2.37
CA LYS A 191 43.01 9.19 -3.20
C LYS A 191 43.49 10.29 -4.14
N ASN A 192 42.57 11.00 -4.79
CA ASN A 192 42.89 12.11 -5.67
C ASN A 192 43.56 13.27 -4.90
N SER A 193 43.07 13.59 -3.70
CA SER A 193 43.67 14.63 -2.83
C SER A 193 45.12 14.26 -2.45
N ALA A 194 45.40 13.00 -2.12
CA ALA A 194 46.76 12.55 -1.81
C ALA A 194 47.69 12.68 -3.03
N SER A 195 47.25 12.24 -4.22
CA SER A 195 48.04 12.41 -5.45
C SER A 195 48.30 13.89 -5.80
N GLN A 196 47.29 14.76 -5.62
CA GLN A 196 47.45 16.21 -5.84
C GLN A 196 48.41 16.86 -4.83
N GLU A 197 48.49 16.36 -3.60
CA GLU A 197 49.45 16.81 -2.59
C GLU A 197 50.88 16.46 -3.00
N GLU A 198 51.13 15.30 -3.58
CA GLU A 198 52.42 14.93 -4.15
C GLU A 198 52.77 15.84 -5.34
N VAL A 199 51.83 16.08 -6.26
CA VAL A 199 52.05 17.01 -7.40
C VAL A 199 52.37 18.41 -6.92
N LEU A 200 51.69 18.92 -5.90
CA LEU A 200 52.01 20.22 -5.29
C LEU A 200 53.40 20.23 -4.74
N LYS A 201 53.81 19.20 -3.97
CA LYS A 201 55.17 19.11 -3.40
C LYS A 201 56.24 19.11 -4.49
N ILE A 202 56.07 18.37 -5.57
CA ILE A 202 57.01 18.35 -6.72
C ILE A 202 57.03 19.73 -7.38
N THR A 203 55.87 20.38 -7.57
CA THR A 203 55.78 21.71 -8.19
C THR A 203 56.49 22.78 -7.33
N GLU A 204 56.37 22.72 -6.00
CA GLU A 204 57.07 23.61 -5.07
C GLU A 204 58.60 23.43 -5.16
N VAL A 205 59.11 22.19 -5.24
CA VAL A 205 60.52 21.90 -5.44
C VAL A 205 61.01 22.50 -6.77
N ARG A 206 60.27 22.29 -7.86
CA ARG A 206 60.62 22.85 -9.19
C ARG A 206 60.58 24.37 -9.21
N TYR A 207 59.68 24.99 -8.49
CA TYR A 207 59.65 26.44 -8.34
C TYR A 207 60.88 26.95 -7.61
N ASN A 208 61.29 26.33 -6.50
CA ASN A 208 62.50 26.72 -5.73
C ASN A 208 63.76 26.53 -6.53
N THR A 209 63.80 25.68 -7.54
CA THR A 209 64.90 25.50 -8.48
C THR A 209 64.83 26.39 -9.73
N GLY A 210 63.77 27.24 -9.83
CA GLY A 210 63.58 28.17 -10.94
C GLY A 210 63.04 27.55 -12.23
N LEU A 211 62.53 26.28 -12.17
CA LEU A 211 62.07 25.55 -13.35
C LEU A 211 60.62 25.83 -13.72
N VAL A 212 59.80 26.36 -12.81
CA VAL A 212 58.38 26.69 -13.04
C VAL A 212 58.03 28.04 -12.42
N ALA A 213 56.89 28.63 -12.86
CA ALA A 213 56.42 29.92 -12.35
C ALA A 213 55.68 29.80 -11.02
N LYS A 214 55.59 30.86 -10.25
CA LYS A 214 54.77 30.94 -9.02
C LYS A 214 53.27 30.67 -9.31
N LEU A 215 52.84 30.97 -10.53
CA LEU A 215 51.48 30.67 -11.00
C LEU A 215 51.18 29.18 -10.95
N ASP A 216 52.14 28.33 -11.36
CA ASP A 216 51.95 26.86 -11.38
C ASP A 216 51.74 26.32 -9.98
N VAL A 217 52.48 26.83 -8.98
CA VAL A 217 52.28 26.48 -7.57
C VAL A 217 50.92 26.94 -7.07
N ALA A 218 50.45 28.13 -7.44
CA ALA A 218 49.14 28.63 -7.05
C ALA A 218 48.03 27.82 -7.65
N GLN A 219 48.18 27.38 -8.91
CA GLN A 219 47.21 26.50 -9.57
C GLN A 219 47.15 25.11 -8.90
N ALA A 220 48.32 24.50 -8.62
CA ALA A 220 48.36 23.21 -7.94
C ALA A 220 47.72 23.29 -6.54
N LYS A 221 47.97 24.37 -5.78
CA LYS A 221 47.29 24.63 -4.50
C LYS A 221 45.78 24.76 -4.65
N SER A 222 45.34 25.53 -5.62
CA SER A 222 43.90 25.73 -5.88
C SER A 222 43.18 24.38 -6.16
N VAL A 223 43.76 23.54 -7.01
CA VAL A 223 43.21 22.23 -7.34
C VAL A 223 43.15 21.36 -6.09
N LEU A 224 44.22 21.26 -5.32
CA LEU A 224 44.26 20.45 -4.08
C LEU A 224 43.21 20.91 -3.08
N TYR A 225 43.13 22.22 -2.80
CA TYR A 225 42.21 22.72 -1.78
C TYR A 225 40.73 22.63 -2.21
N ASN A 226 40.45 22.79 -3.52
CA ASN A 226 39.10 22.54 -4.05
C ASN A 226 38.67 21.05 -3.86
N THR A 227 39.57 20.12 -4.14
CA THR A 227 39.34 18.70 -3.90
C THR A 227 39.17 18.41 -2.41
N LYS A 228 40.01 18.97 -1.54
CA LYS A 228 39.88 18.81 -0.07
C LYS A 228 38.57 19.40 0.45
N ALA A 229 38.08 20.49 -0.12
CA ALA A 229 36.82 21.12 0.28
C ALA A 229 35.57 20.28 -0.01
N SER A 230 35.61 19.33 -0.95
CA SER A 230 34.49 18.42 -1.22
C SER A 230 34.36 17.28 -0.20
N ILE A 231 35.45 16.95 0.53
CA ILE A 231 35.46 15.84 1.50
C ILE A 231 34.40 16.01 2.61
N PRO A 232 34.32 17.17 3.32
CA PRO A 232 33.33 17.36 4.38
C PRO A 232 31.89 17.26 3.87
N GLN A 233 31.64 17.68 2.62
CA GLN A 233 30.29 17.58 2.00
C GLN A 233 29.89 16.12 1.77
N LEU A 234 30.83 15.29 1.28
CA LEU A 234 30.58 13.85 1.10
C LEU A 234 30.41 13.15 2.44
N GLU A 235 31.23 13.48 3.45
CA GLU A 235 31.10 12.93 4.79
C GLU A 235 29.74 13.31 5.44
N ALA A 236 29.26 14.54 5.23
CA ALA A 236 27.95 14.97 5.67
C ALA A 236 26.84 14.19 4.95
N GLY A 237 26.96 13.97 3.63
CA GLY A 237 26.03 13.17 2.85
C GLY A 237 25.94 11.71 3.33
N ILE A 238 27.10 11.09 3.65
CA ILE A 238 27.16 9.73 4.20
C ILE A 238 26.43 9.64 5.56
N ASN A 239 26.55 10.67 6.39
CA ASN A 239 25.92 10.69 7.72
C ASN A 239 24.38 10.91 7.67
N GLN A 240 23.83 11.27 6.52
CA GLN A 240 22.38 11.42 6.34
C GLN A 240 21.66 10.08 6.08
N TYR A 241 22.40 9.09 5.63
CA TYR A 241 21.88 7.73 5.37
C TYR A 241 22.16 6.80 6.55
#